data_3eaea06a18f671d1574ed04a0043b34e
#
_entry.id   3eaea06a18f671d1574ed04a0043b34e
#
_cell.length_a   1.000
_cell.length_b   1.000
_cell.length_c   1.000
_cell.angle_alpha   90.00
_cell.angle_beta   90.00
_cell.angle_gamma   90.00
#
_symmetry.space_group_name_H-M   'P 1'
#
loop_
_entity.id
_entity.type
_entity.pdbx_description
1 polymer ?
#
loop_
_entity_poly.entity_id
_entity_poly.type
_entity_poly.pdbx_seq_one_letter_code
_entity_poly.pdbx_strand_id
1 'polypeptide(L)'
;MPYPLGVYFGPTFMTAAHALEDGKVVPVAKIECSIGYQDFFNDNLSRKVESKLETLPEENPAGRNYPVTDQKQLFTEALGSIKSEVERVLGQPADVQAIVTPYHWDDGIRMVVWDAAVASGILLGGTHMLNRLPKAVFRAQDMSIGRPQDQYNVLMVDYNTNYLHFLICEVAWDVCAIEGQVQLPELGEKSALKHAKVQEGDSEDPHWSEVRRSLNTFVELAKARLGDYKFITLSGEAEETMGEMRRLLESFPDSEAKGKLVNNDSIPPLYAAAFGAARAAKAQTDDPKTTRDFLSFPDPIPEEPRSSS
;
A
#
# COMPACT_ATOMS: atom_id res chain seq x y z
N MET A 1 -5.94 22.17 -17.84
CA MET A 1 -6.62 21.65 -16.64
C MET A 1 -5.55 21.17 -15.68
N PRO A 2 -5.73 21.30 -14.36
CA PRO A 2 -4.79 20.69 -13.44
C PRO A 2 -4.76 19.18 -13.66
N TYR A 3 -3.58 18.63 -13.61
CA TYR A 3 -3.38 17.22 -13.87
C TYR A 3 -3.70 16.40 -12.61
N PRO A 4 -4.42 15.29 -12.71
CA PRO A 4 -4.75 14.48 -11.55
C PRO A 4 -3.51 13.85 -10.93
N LEU A 5 -3.31 14.10 -9.64
CA LEU A 5 -2.19 13.65 -8.85
C LEU A 5 -2.63 12.58 -7.85
N GLY A 6 -1.80 11.56 -7.70
CA GLY A 6 -1.89 10.56 -6.65
C GLY A 6 -0.72 10.66 -5.69
N VAL A 7 -0.99 10.53 -4.39
CA VAL A 7 0.00 10.55 -3.31
C VAL A 7 -0.06 9.27 -2.51
N TYR A 8 1.10 8.76 -2.08
CA TYR A 8 1.23 7.63 -1.17
C TYR A 8 1.96 8.01 0.11
N PHE A 9 1.42 7.57 1.23
CA PHE A 9 2.01 7.64 2.56
C PHE A 9 2.86 6.40 2.83
N GLY A 10 4.14 6.45 2.51
CA GLY A 10 5.09 5.38 2.84
C GLY A 10 5.71 5.52 4.23
N PRO A 11 6.46 4.50 4.70
CA PRO A 11 7.07 4.52 6.04
C PRO A 11 8.17 5.57 6.23
N THR A 12 8.99 5.80 5.21
CA THR A 12 10.10 6.76 5.26
C THR A 12 9.88 7.92 4.31
N PHE A 13 9.24 7.65 3.16
CA PHE A 13 9.02 8.63 2.10
C PHE A 13 7.55 8.76 1.76
N MET A 14 7.12 10.00 1.49
CA MET A 14 5.91 10.19 0.68
C MET A 14 6.30 10.30 -0.78
N THR A 15 5.48 9.71 -1.65
CA THR A 15 5.67 9.78 -3.10
C THR A 15 4.44 10.34 -3.78
N ALA A 16 4.65 11.06 -4.87
CA ALA A 16 3.59 11.57 -5.71
C ALA A 16 3.81 11.20 -7.17
N ALA A 17 2.73 10.90 -7.86
CA ALA A 17 2.72 10.61 -9.27
C ALA A 17 1.61 11.36 -9.99
N HIS A 18 1.78 11.55 -11.28
CA HIS A 18 0.93 12.34 -12.14
C HIS A 18 0.48 11.48 -13.34
N ALA A 19 -0.80 11.47 -13.62
CA ALA A 19 -1.34 10.83 -14.81
C ALA A 19 -1.44 11.84 -15.97
N LEU A 20 -0.76 11.54 -17.06
CA LEU A 20 -0.75 12.33 -18.28
C LEU A 20 -2.04 12.11 -19.10
N GLU A 21 -2.30 13.00 -20.05
CA GLU A 21 -3.46 12.90 -20.94
C GLU A 21 -3.47 11.59 -21.75
N ASP A 22 -2.29 11.12 -22.18
CA ASP A 22 -2.12 9.87 -22.95
C ASP A 22 -2.27 8.59 -22.08
N GLY A 23 -2.59 8.74 -20.80
CA GLY A 23 -2.75 7.64 -19.84
C GLY A 23 -1.45 7.14 -19.20
N LYS A 24 -0.30 7.68 -19.62
CA LYS A 24 0.95 7.39 -18.91
C LYS A 24 0.93 8.01 -17.53
N VAL A 25 1.62 7.38 -16.60
CA VAL A 25 1.84 7.92 -15.27
C VAL A 25 3.34 8.13 -15.07
N VAL A 26 3.69 9.27 -14.51
CA VAL A 26 5.08 9.64 -14.24
C VAL A 26 5.28 9.96 -12.76
N PRO A 27 6.44 9.60 -12.17
CA PRO A 27 6.78 10.04 -10.83
C PRO A 27 7.03 11.56 -10.84
N VAL A 28 6.56 12.25 -9.80
CA VAL A 28 6.69 13.71 -9.69
C VAL A 28 7.54 14.11 -8.52
N ALA A 29 7.29 13.52 -7.34
CA ALA A 29 7.96 13.92 -6.13
C ALA A 29 8.20 12.72 -5.20
N LYS A 30 9.31 12.82 -4.45
CA LYS A 30 9.66 11.97 -3.32
C LYS A 30 10.17 12.90 -2.22
N ILE A 31 9.57 12.85 -1.05
CA ILE A 31 10.03 13.59 0.11
C ILE A 31 10.27 12.62 1.28
N GLU A 32 11.29 12.90 2.06
CA GLU A 32 11.49 12.20 3.33
C GLU A 32 10.49 12.73 4.37
N CYS A 33 9.86 11.80 5.07
CA CYS A 33 8.92 12.13 6.12
C CYS A 33 9.64 12.62 7.38
N SER A 34 9.00 13.48 8.16
CA SER A 34 9.55 13.91 9.45
C SER A 34 9.76 12.73 10.40
N ILE A 35 10.71 12.87 11.33
CA ILE A 35 10.98 11.83 12.35
C ILE A 35 9.71 11.51 13.14
N GLY A 36 8.91 12.53 13.51
CA GLY A 36 7.66 12.31 14.23
C GLY A 36 6.64 11.47 13.46
N TYR A 37 6.57 11.64 12.13
CA TYR A 37 5.75 10.81 11.27
C TYR A 37 6.31 9.36 11.19
N GLN A 38 7.63 9.20 11.01
CA GLN A 38 8.24 7.87 10.95
C GLN A 38 8.06 7.10 12.27
N ASP A 39 8.17 7.78 13.41
CA ASP A 39 7.89 7.20 14.73
C ASP A 39 6.42 6.76 14.83
N PHE A 40 5.48 7.64 14.44
CA PHE A 40 4.05 7.30 14.38
C PHE A 40 3.80 6.08 13.50
N PHE A 41 4.42 6.03 12.32
CA PHE A 41 4.27 4.91 11.38
C PHE A 41 4.76 3.61 12.01
N ASN A 42 5.96 3.60 12.59
CA ASN A 42 6.58 2.42 13.21
C ASN A 42 5.78 1.93 14.43
N ASP A 43 5.28 2.83 15.26
CA ASP A 43 4.43 2.48 16.41
C ASP A 43 3.11 1.81 15.97
N ASN A 44 2.59 2.17 14.79
CA ASN A 44 1.40 1.54 14.23
C ASN A 44 1.68 0.25 13.44
N LEU A 45 2.93 0.01 13.02
CA LEU A 45 3.34 -1.30 12.47
C LEU A 45 3.14 -2.43 13.48
N SER A 46 3.41 -2.15 14.75
CA SER A 46 3.34 -3.13 15.84
C SER A 46 1.90 -3.45 16.26
N ARG A 47 0.90 -2.68 15.81
CA ARG A 47 -0.50 -2.99 16.07
C ARG A 47 -0.91 -4.16 15.19
N LYS A 48 -1.22 -5.28 15.84
CA LYS A 48 -1.67 -6.51 15.15
C LYS A 48 -2.80 -6.19 14.18
N VAL A 49 -2.53 -6.53 12.92
CA VAL A 49 -3.62 -6.75 11.98
C VAL A 49 -4.07 -8.19 12.20
N GLU A 50 -5.34 -8.39 12.56
CA GLU A 50 -5.90 -9.73 12.73
C GLU A 50 -5.71 -10.52 11.43
N SER A 51 -4.83 -11.50 11.47
CA SER A 51 -4.64 -12.41 10.35
C SER A 51 -5.75 -13.45 10.36
N LYS A 52 -6.54 -13.52 9.33
CA LYS A 52 -7.48 -14.62 9.12
C LYS A 52 -6.77 -15.98 8.96
N LEU A 53 -5.47 -15.97 8.76
CA LEU A 53 -4.65 -17.16 8.50
C LEU A 53 -4.08 -17.79 9.77
N GLU A 54 -3.93 -17.04 10.88
CA GLU A 54 -3.39 -17.59 12.12
C GLU A 54 -3.98 -16.96 13.37
N THR A 55 -4.25 -17.83 14.35
CA THR A 55 -4.28 -17.45 15.76
C THR A 55 -2.85 -17.51 16.31
N LEU A 56 -2.02 -16.52 16.02
CA LEU A 56 -0.76 -16.36 16.73
C LEU A 56 -1.03 -15.78 18.13
N PRO A 57 -0.28 -16.21 19.15
CA PRO A 57 -0.49 -15.73 20.52
C PRO A 57 -0.29 -14.22 20.59
N GLU A 58 -1.17 -13.59 21.35
CA GLU A 58 -1.21 -12.15 21.55
C GLU A 58 -0.01 -11.67 22.36
N GLU A 59 0.98 -11.11 21.72
CA GLU A 59 1.83 -10.11 22.36
C GLU A 59 1.42 -8.74 21.84
N ASN A 60 0.78 -7.96 22.68
CA ASN A 60 0.39 -6.61 22.40
C ASN A 60 1.51 -5.66 22.86
N PRO A 61 2.48 -5.28 22.02
CA PRO A 61 3.40 -4.23 22.40
C PRO A 61 2.56 -2.95 22.52
N ALA A 62 2.65 -2.29 23.65
CA ALA A 62 1.98 -1.03 23.93
C ALA A 62 2.51 0.06 22.97
N GLY A 63 1.94 0.14 21.79
CA GLY A 63 2.17 1.26 20.88
C GLY A 63 1.77 2.57 21.58
N ARG A 64 2.53 3.64 21.36
CA ARG A 64 2.18 4.95 21.87
C ARG A 64 0.78 5.33 21.41
N ASN A 65 -0.02 5.83 22.32
CA ASN A 65 -1.36 6.31 21.97
C ASN A 65 -1.22 7.79 21.57
N TYR A 66 -1.15 8.03 20.25
CA TYR A 66 -1.10 9.40 19.74
C TYR A 66 -2.50 10.02 19.80
N PRO A 67 -2.65 11.20 20.42
CA PRO A 67 -3.91 11.96 20.35
C PRO A 67 -4.29 12.22 18.88
N VAL A 68 -5.58 12.23 18.57
CA VAL A 68 -6.08 12.48 17.19
C VAL A 68 -5.61 13.83 16.65
N THR A 69 -5.49 14.85 17.52
CA THR A 69 -4.95 16.18 17.16
C THR A 69 -3.52 16.11 16.67
N ASP A 70 -2.66 15.34 17.34
CA ASP A 70 -1.25 15.19 16.99
C ASP A 70 -1.11 14.39 15.68
N GLN A 71 -1.90 13.34 15.51
CA GLN A 71 -1.97 12.60 14.25
C GLN A 71 -2.38 13.51 13.09
N LYS A 72 -3.44 14.31 13.29
CA LYS A 72 -3.91 15.26 12.26
C LYS A 72 -2.84 16.27 11.90
N GLN A 73 -2.10 16.79 12.89
CA GLN A 73 -0.99 17.71 12.62
C GLN A 73 0.10 17.04 11.79
N LEU A 74 0.56 15.83 12.15
CA LEU A 74 1.58 15.09 11.41
C LEU A 74 1.18 14.89 9.94
N PHE A 75 -0.08 14.48 9.70
CA PHE A 75 -0.56 14.27 8.33
C PHE A 75 -0.74 15.58 7.56
N THR A 76 -1.18 16.66 8.23
CA THR A 76 -1.30 17.98 7.59
C THR A 76 0.07 18.51 7.15
N GLU A 77 1.09 18.38 8.01
CA GLU A 77 2.46 18.77 7.70
C GLU A 77 3.03 17.93 6.55
N ALA A 78 2.83 16.62 6.59
CA ALA A 78 3.29 15.72 5.54
C ALA A 78 2.62 16.01 4.17
N LEU A 79 1.31 16.19 4.16
CA LEU A 79 0.56 16.55 2.95
C LEU A 79 0.94 17.94 2.43
N GLY A 80 1.14 18.91 3.30
CA GLY A 80 1.63 20.24 2.93
C GLY A 80 3.01 20.17 2.27
N SER A 81 3.91 19.37 2.83
CA SER A 81 5.27 19.20 2.31
C SER A 81 5.28 18.54 0.92
N ILE A 82 4.57 17.42 0.73
CA ILE A 82 4.53 16.76 -0.57
C ILE A 82 3.83 17.63 -1.63
N LYS A 83 2.75 18.34 -1.26
CA LYS A 83 2.06 19.28 -2.15
C LYS A 83 3.01 20.38 -2.60
N SER A 84 3.73 21.01 -1.68
CA SER A 84 4.70 22.08 -2.00
C SER A 84 5.81 21.57 -2.92
N GLU A 85 6.32 20.37 -2.69
CA GLU A 85 7.34 19.78 -3.57
C GLU A 85 6.81 19.48 -4.97
N VAL A 86 5.59 18.95 -5.07
CA VAL A 86 4.91 18.74 -6.36
C VAL A 86 4.73 20.08 -7.10
N GLU A 87 4.27 21.12 -6.42
CA GLU A 87 4.11 22.46 -7.00
C GLU A 87 5.45 23.03 -7.48
N ARG A 88 6.51 22.84 -6.72
CA ARG A 88 7.88 23.23 -7.10
C ARG A 88 8.34 22.52 -8.37
N VAL A 89 8.10 21.20 -8.47
CA VAL A 89 8.52 20.40 -9.64
C VAL A 89 7.71 20.71 -10.88
N LEU A 90 6.39 20.83 -10.73
CA LEU A 90 5.48 21.07 -11.86
C LEU A 90 5.40 22.56 -12.27
N GLY A 91 5.84 23.49 -11.43
CA GLY A 91 5.75 24.92 -11.66
C GLY A 91 4.31 25.46 -11.68
N GLN A 92 3.35 24.73 -11.12
CA GLN A 92 1.94 25.08 -11.06
C GLN A 92 1.27 24.49 -9.81
N PRO A 93 0.10 25.00 -9.39
CA PRO A 93 -0.62 24.45 -8.24
C PRO A 93 -0.89 22.94 -8.37
N ALA A 94 -0.66 22.20 -7.30
CA ALA A 94 -0.90 20.78 -7.24
C ALA A 94 -2.38 20.48 -6.99
N ASP A 95 -2.98 19.63 -7.84
CA ASP A 95 -4.33 19.12 -7.67
C ASP A 95 -4.26 17.64 -7.23
N VAL A 96 -4.05 17.43 -5.94
CA VAL A 96 -4.03 16.08 -5.35
C VAL A 96 -5.46 15.58 -5.24
N GLN A 97 -5.80 14.53 -5.99
CA GLN A 97 -7.16 14.00 -6.06
C GLN A 97 -7.29 12.60 -5.44
N ALA A 98 -6.18 11.88 -5.26
CA ALA A 98 -6.19 10.56 -4.65
C ALA A 98 -5.03 10.39 -3.66
N ILE A 99 -5.31 9.74 -2.55
CA ILE A 99 -4.34 9.42 -1.52
C ILE A 99 -4.36 7.91 -1.28
N VAL A 100 -3.18 7.33 -1.10
CA VAL A 100 -3.02 5.93 -0.69
C VAL A 100 -2.44 5.87 0.70
N THR A 101 -3.07 5.08 1.55
CA THR A 101 -2.60 4.81 2.91
C THR A 101 -2.05 3.39 3.02
N PRO A 102 -1.11 3.15 3.94
CA PRO A 102 -0.67 1.81 4.28
C PRO A 102 -1.85 0.93 4.64
N TYR A 103 -1.71 -0.36 4.35
CA TYR A 103 -2.82 -1.28 4.59
C TYR A 103 -3.15 -1.47 6.07
N HIS A 104 -2.13 -1.52 6.93
CA HIS A 104 -2.28 -1.76 8.36
C HIS A 104 -2.93 -0.60 9.14
N TRP A 105 -3.10 0.57 8.51
CA TRP A 105 -3.83 1.66 9.13
C TRP A 105 -5.32 1.37 9.15
N ASP A 106 -5.90 1.44 10.34
CA ASP A 106 -7.35 1.26 10.55
C ASP A 106 -8.16 2.43 9.97
N ASP A 107 -9.47 2.28 9.96
CA ASP A 107 -10.36 3.30 9.41
C ASP A 107 -10.33 4.60 10.26
N GLY A 108 -10.02 4.52 11.55
CA GLY A 108 -9.86 5.69 12.41
C GLY A 108 -8.68 6.56 11.95
N ILE A 109 -7.50 5.97 11.76
CA ILE A 109 -6.32 6.68 11.24
C ILE A 109 -6.61 7.23 9.83
N ARG A 110 -7.26 6.46 8.98
CA ARG A 110 -7.61 6.89 7.62
C ARG A 110 -8.56 8.09 7.61
N MET A 111 -9.50 8.16 8.53
CA MET A 111 -10.36 9.34 8.68
C MET A 111 -9.57 10.57 9.14
N VAL A 112 -8.56 10.41 10.00
CA VAL A 112 -7.67 11.51 10.37
C VAL A 112 -6.86 12.01 9.17
N VAL A 113 -6.39 11.09 8.28
CA VAL A 113 -5.75 11.47 7.00
C VAL A 113 -6.72 12.27 6.12
N TRP A 114 -7.97 11.85 6.04
CA TRP A 114 -9.02 12.60 5.32
C TRP A 114 -9.17 14.02 5.85
N ASP A 115 -9.31 14.16 7.17
CA ASP A 115 -9.45 15.48 7.82
C ASP A 115 -8.22 16.36 7.64
N ALA A 116 -7.03 15.75 7.62
CA ALA A 116 -5.77 16.45 7.34
C ALA A 116 -5.69 16.90 5.86
N ALA A 117 -6.17 16.09 4.93
CA ALA A 117 -6.25 16.46 3.52
C ALA A 117 -7.14 17.69 3.31
N VAL A 118 -8.33 17.70 3.91
CA VAL A 118 -9.24 18.84 3.87
C VAL A 118 -8.59 20.08 4.47
N ALA A 119 -7.91 19.95 5.63
CA ALA A 119 -7.20 21.06 6.27
C ALA A 119 -6.05 21.60 5.41
N SER A 120 -5.43 20.75 4.57
CA SER A 120 -4.36 21.13 3.63
C SER A 120 -4.90 21.68 2.29
N GLY A 121 -6.21 21.87 2.17
CA GLY A 121 -6.85 22.33 0.93
C GLY A 121 -6.84 21.29 -0.18
N ILE A 122 -6.73 20.01 0.16
CA ILE A 122 -6.82 18.87 -0.76
C ILE A 122 -8.27 18.40 -0.75
N LEU A 123 -8.96 18.60 -1.88
CA LEU A 123 -10.37 18.23 -2.03
C LEU A 123 -10.49 16.90 -2.77
N LEU A 124 -10.50 15.80 -2.02
CA LEU A 124 -10.76 14.48 -2.58
C LEU A 124 -12.23 14.38 -3.03
N GLY A 125 -12.46 13.81 -4.20
CA GLY A 125 -13.80 13.69 -4.80
C GLY A 125 -14.75 12.73 -4.05
N GLY A 126 -14.30 12.14 -2.95
CA GLY A 126 -15.05 11.24 -2.07
C GLY A 126 -14.09 10.33 -1.29
N THR A 127 -14.61 9.65 -0.26
CA THR A 127 -13.80 8.74 0.60
C THR A 127 -13.14 7.60 -0.18
N HIS A 128 -13.69 7.25 -1.34
CA HIS A 128 -13.10 6.26 -2.25
C HIS A 128 -11.77 6.68 -2.87
N MET A 129 -11.47 7.96 -2.87
CA MET A 129 -10.17 8.49 -3.30
C MET A 129 -9.10 8.33 -2.22
N LEU A 130 -9.48 7.90 -1.02
CA LEU A 130 -8.57 7.42 0.02
C LEU A 130 -8.40 5.91 -0.11
N ASN A 131 -7.50 5.48 -0.98
CA ASN A 131 -7.28 4.07 -1.30
C ASN A 131 -6.38 3.37 -0.27
N ARG A 132 -6.50 2.05 -0.18
CA ARG A 132 -5.54 1.19 0.52
C ARG A 132 -4.45 0.73 -0.45
N LEU A 133 -3.25 0.50 0.07
CA LEU A 133 -2.06 0.13 -0.69
C LEU A 133 -2.28 -0.98 -1.73
N PRO A 134 -2.85 -2.17 -1.41
CA PRO A 134 -2.98 -3.23 -2.40
C PRO A 134 -3.80 -2.84 -3.62
N LYS A 135 -4.94 -2.18 -3.41
CA LYS A 135 -5.79 -1.73 -4.52
C LYS A 135 -5.05 -0.76 -5.45
N ALA A 136 -4.26 0.14 -4.88
CA ALA A 136 -3.47 1.09 -5.65
C ALA A 136 -2.36 0.39 -6.44
N VAL A 137 -1.61 -0.51 -5.82
CA VAL A 137 -0.54 -1.27 -6.50
C VAL A 137 -1.10 -2.08 -7.67
N PHE A 138 -2.24 -2.76 -7.48
CA PHE A 138 -2.86 -3.54 -8.57
C PHE A 138 -3.33 -2.64 -9.71
N ARG A 139 -3.89 -1.49 -9.40
CA ARG A 139 -4.29 -0.49 -10.42
C ARG A 139 -3.07 0.07 -11.17
N ALA A 140 -1.94 0.26 -10.49
CA ALA A 140 -0.70 0.67 -11.15
C ALA A 140 -0.21 -0.36 -12.17
N GLN A 141 -0.38 -1.64 -11.89
CA GLN A 141 0.08 -2.75 -12.74
C GLN A 141 -0.93 -3.14 -13.83
N ASP A 142 -2.00 -2.35 -14.05
CA ASP A 142 -3.11 -2.72 -14.95
C ASP A 142 -3.70 -4.11 -14.66
N MET A 143 -3.59 -4.56 -13.43
CA MET A 143 -4.25 -5.78 -12.96
C MET A 143 -5.74 -5.51 -12.76
N SER A 144 -6.27 -4.59 -13.54
CA SER A 144 -7.67 -4.33 -13.60
C SER A 144 -8.34 -5.48 -14.33
N ILE A 145 -8.97 -6.40 -13.62
CA ILE A 145 -10.31 -6.03 -13.58
C ILE A 145 -10.92 -6.39 -14.92
N GLY A 146 -10.69 -7.68 -15.15
CA GLY A 146 -11.42 -8.39 -16.15
C GLY A 146 -12.92 -8.37 -15.86
N ARG A 147 -13.64 -9.21 -16.54
CA ARG A 147 -15.08 -9.42 -16.36
C ARG A 147 -15.35 -9.99 -14.95
N PRO A 148 -16.58 -9.91 -14.41
CA PRO A 148 -16.96 -10.45 -13.11
C PRO A 148 -16.52 -11.88 -12.82
N GLN A 149 -16.23 -12.63 -13.88
CA GLN A 149 -15.89 -14.05 -13.82
C GLN A 149 -14.38 -14.30 -13.62
N ASP A 150 -13.54 -13.24 -13.67
CA ASP A 150 -12.08 -13.37 -13.57
C ASP A 150 -11.60 -13.06 -12.13
N GLN A 151 -12.19 -13.76 -11.17
CA GLN A 151 -11.73 -13.73 -9.78
C GLN A 151 -10.43 -14.52 -9.66
N TYR A 152 -9.41 -13.93 -9.02
CA TYR A 152 -8.12 -14.58 -8.82
C TYR A 152 -7.39 -14.02 -7.61
N ASN A 153 -6.48 -14.83 -7.07
CA ASN A 153 -5.60 -14.43 -5.99
C ASN A 153 -4.30 -13.81 -6.52
N VAL A 154 -3.80 -12.82 -5.79
CA VAL A 154 -2.52 -12.15 -6.02
C VAL A 154 -1.69 -12.20 -4.76
N LEU A 155 -0.46 -12.64 -4.87
CA LEU A 155 0.55 -12.46 -3.84
C LEU A 155 1.15 -11.06 -3.99
N MET A 156 0.95 -10.22 -3.00
CA MET A 156 1.61 -8.92 -2.92
C MET A 156 2.73 -8.97 -1.89
N VAL A 157 3.90 -8.49 -2.28
CA VAL A 157 5.06 -8.30 -1.42
C VAL A 157 5.31 -6.81 -1.29
N ASP A 158 5.24 -6.29 -0.08
CA ASP A 158 5.54 -4.88 0.23
C ASP A 158 6.82 -4.84 1.07
N TYR A 159 7.95 -4.51 0.41
CA TYR A 159 9.27 -4.56 0.99
C TYR A 159 9.81 -3.17 1.27
N ASN A 160 9.93 -2.86 2.54
CA ASN A 160 10.24 -1.52 3.02
C ASN A 160 11.52 -1.47 3.86
N THR A 161 11.94 -0.28 4.17
CA THR A 161 13.15 -0.03 4.98
C THR A 161 13.07 -0.71 6.35
N ASN A 162 11.91 -0.71 6.99
CA ASN A 162 11.73 -1.17 8.38
C ASN A 162 10.95 -2.49 8.50
N TYR A 163 10.32 -2.99 7.43
CA TYR A 163 9.51 -4.20 7.48
C TYR A 163 9.37 -4.86 6.11
N LEU A 164 8.98 -6.13 6.14
CA LEU A 164 8.52 -6.90 5.00
C LEU A 164 7.07 -7.33 5.27
N HIS A 165 6.21 -7.21 4.27
CA HIS A 165 4.81 -7.58 4.39
C HIS A 165 4.38 -8.46 3.21
N PHE A 166 3.82 -9.63 3.50
CA PHE A 166 3.19 -10.50 2.52
C PHE A 166 1.68 -10.43 2.66
N LEU A 167 1.00 -10.30 1.54
CA LEU A 167 -0.47 -10.30 1.48
C LEU A 167 -0.93 -11.23 0.38
N ILE A 168 -1.99 -12.00 0.64
CA ILE A 168 -2.80 -12.62 -0.41
C ILE A 168 -4.07 -11.82 -0.56
N CYS A 169 -4.29 -11.34 -1.74
CA CYS A 169 -5.46 -10.54 -2.09
C CYS A 169 -6.30 -11.26 -3.13
N GLU A 170 -7.58 -11.39 -2.87
CA GLU A 170 -8.55 -11.76 -3.88
C GLU A 170 -8.93 -10.53 -4.69
N VAL A 171 -8.75 -10.61 -6.00
CA VAL A 171 -9.06 -9.51 -6.92
C VAL A 171 -10.24 -9.93 -7.80
N ALA A 172 -11.30 -9.15 -7.73
CA ALA A 172 -12.48 -9.30 -8.56
C ALA A 172 -13.03 -7.91 -8.90
N TRP A 173 -13.13 -7.56 -10.17
CA TRP A 173 -13.53 -6.21 -10.59
C TRP A 173 -12.66 -5.12 -9.97
N ASP A 174 -13.28 -4.10 -9.37
CA ASP A 174 -12.61 -3.04 -8.61
C ASP A 174 -12.53 -3.36 -7.10
N VAL A 175 -12.76 -4.62 -6.74
CA VAL A 175 -12.68 -5.10 -5.36
C VAL A 175 -11.34 -5.78 -5.15
N CYS A 176 -10.68 -5.44 -4.06
CA CYS A 176 -9.50 -6.10 -3.56
C CYS A 176 -9.78 -6.48 -2.10
N ALA A 177 -10.05 -7.75 -1.87
CA ALA A 177 -10.22 -8.30 -0.54
C ALA A 177 -8.90 -8.92 -0.09
N ILE A 178 -8.48 -8.65 1.15
CA ILE A 178 -7.29 -9.30 1.72
C ILE A 178 -7.75 -10.53 2.47
N GLU A 179 -7.27 -11.66 2.01
CA GLU A 179 -7.64 -12.98 2.52
C GLU A 179 -6.61 -13.52 3.50
N GLY A 180 -5.36 -13.03 3.41
CA GLY A 180 -4.29 -13.40 4.33
C GLY A 180 -3.15 -12.40 4.29
N GLN A 181 -2.46 -12.30 5.43
CA GLN A 181 -1.30 -11.41 5.54
C GLN A 181 -0.38 -11.84 6.65
N VAL A 182 0.90 -11.49 6.52
CA VAL A 182 1.90 -11.53 7.58
C VAL A 182 2.84 -10.36 7.45
N GLN A 183 3.08 -9.67 8.55
CA GLN A 183 4.00 -8.56 8.65
C GLN A 183 5.20 -8.96 9.49
N LEU A 184 6.40 -8.69 8.98
CA LEU A 184 7.68 -9.10 9.53
C LEU A 184 8.56 -7.85 9.74
N PRO A 185 8.42 -7.18 10.91
CA PRO A 185 9.14 -5.93 11.18
C PRO A 185 10.66 -6.10 11.17
N GLU A 186 11.16 -7.29 11.48
CA GLU A 186 12.58 -7.62 11.52
C GLU A 186 13.20 -7.92 10.17
N LEU A 187 12.40 -8.07 9.11
CA LEU A 187 12.88 -8.45 7.77
C LEU A 187 12.85 -7.30 6.76
N GLY A 188 12.88 -6.06 7.20
CA GLY A 188 13.05 -4.91 6.32
C GLY A 188 14.49 -4.72 5.82
N GLU A 189 14.69 -3.79 4.88
CA GLU A 189 15.99 -3.46 4.28
C GLU A 189 17.09 -3.14 5.29
N LYS A 190 16.79 -2.40 6.37
CA LYS A 190 17.77 -2.11 7.44
C LYS A 190 18.38 -3.37 8.03
N SER A 191 17.59 -4.43 8.17
CA SER A 191 18.08 -5.73 8.63
C SER A 191 18.99 -6.37 7.59
N ALA A 192 18.60 -6.37 6.32
CA ALA A 192 19.42 -6.89 5.23
C ALA A 192 20.80 -6.20 5.17
N LEU A 193 20.81 -4.88 5.19
CA LEU A 193 22.07 -4.09 5.15
C LEU A 193 22.95 -4.29 6.39
N LYS A 194 22.35 -4.54 7.55
CA LYS A 194 23.09 -4.87 8.77
C LYS A 194 23.77 -6.24 8.65
N HIS A 195 23.10 -7.23 8.11
CA HIS A 195 23.65 -8.57 7.92
C HIS A 195 24.76 -8.56 6.85
N ALA A 196 24.56 -7.88 5.72
CA ALA A 196 25.54 -7.77 4.66
C ALA A 196 26.90 -7.18 5.13
N LYS A 197 26.89 -6.26 6.11
CA LYS A 197 28.10 -5.67 6.68
C LYS A 197 28.90 -6.60 7.59
N VAL A 198 28.31 -7.67 8.08
CA VAL A 198 28.95 -8.60 9.04
C VAL A 198 29.51 -9.84 8.34
N GLN A 199 29.08 -10.10 7.11
CA GLN A 199 29.51 -11.32 6.39
C GLN A 199 30.83 -11.11 5.66
N GLU A 200 31.88 -11.83 6.13
CA GLU A 200 33.09 -12.14 5.38
C GLU A 200 33.03 -13.62 4.99
N GLY A 201 32.57 -13.94 3.77
CA GLY A 201 32.60 -15.30 3.22
C GLY A 201 31.42 -15.69 2.32
N ASP A 202 31.56 -16.81 1.60
CA ASP A 202 30.61 -17.34 0.59
C ASP A 202 29.38 -18.04 1.18
N SER A 203 29.01 -17.81 2.44
CA SER A 203 27.80 -18.41 3.02
C SER A 203 26.54 -17.65 2.59
N GLU A 204 25.43 -18.39 2.37
CA GLU A 204 24.13 -17.80 2.09
C GLU A 204 23.76 -16.78 3.18
N ASP A 205 23.33 -15.58 2.78
CA ASP A 205 22.98 -14.51 3.71
C ASP A 205 21.79 -14.95 4.59
N PRO A 206 21.95 -14.96 5.93
CA PRO A 206 20.90 -15.41 6.87
C PRO A 206 19.61 -14.61 6.70
N HIS A 207 19.67 -13.32 6.34
CA HIS A 207 18.51 -12.49 6.12
C HIS A 207 17.67 -13.03 4.96
N TRP A 208 18.30 -13.28 3.80
CA TRP A 208 17.57 -13.76 2.62
C TRP A 208 17.09 -15.21 2.77
N SER A 209 17.80 -16.03 3.51
CA SER A 209 17.34 -17.38 3.89
C SER A 209 16.08 -17.32 4.74
N GLU A 210 16.02 -16.38 5.69
CA GLU A 210 14.85 -16.16 6.54
C GLU A 210 13.67 -15.59 5.76
N VAL A 211 13.91 -14.61 4.87
CA VAL A 211 12.89 -14.07 3.96
C VAL A 211 12.29 -15.18 3.10
N ARG A 212 13.13 -16.03 2.51
CA ARG A 212 12.70 -17.19 1.70
C ARG A 212 11.87 -18.18 2.51
N ARG A 213 12.31 -18.50 3.72
CA ARG A 213 11.59 -19.40 4.62
C ARG A 213 10.21 -18.86 4.97
N SER A 214 10.14 -17.59 5.37
CA SER A 214 8.90 -16.92 5.73
C SER A 214 7.93 -16.84 4.56
N LEU A 215 8.43 -16.53 3.37
CA LEU A 215 7.62 -16.49 2.15
C LEU A 215 7.06 -17.89 1.80
N ASN A 216 7.91 -18.92 1.85
CA ASN A 216 7.46 -20.32 1.60
C ASN A 216 6.34 -20.71 2.57
N THR A 217 6.55 -20.50 3.86
CA THR A 217 5.55 -20.82 4.89
C THR A 217 4.24 -20.09 4.65
N PHE A 218 4.30 -18.80 4.35
CA PHE A 218 3.11 -17.98 4.08
C PHE A 218 2.34 -18.48 2.86
N VAL A 219 3.06 -18.76 1.76
CA VAL A 219 2.45 -19.22 0.50
C VAL A 219 1.83 -20.61 0.65
N GLU A 220 2.48 -21.54 1.34
CA GLU A 220 1.93 -22.87 1.59
C GLU A 220 0.63 -22.81 2.40
N LEU A 221 0.59 -21.98 3.45
CA LEU A 221 -0.62 -21.78 4.26
C LEU A 221 -1.73 -21.12 3.44
N ALA A 222 -1.39 -20.12 2.64
CA ALA A 222 -2.35 -19.44 1.79
C ALA A 222 -2.94 -20.39 0.74
N LYS A 223 -2.12 -21.19 0.05
CA LYS A 223 -2.58 -22.16 -0.93
C LYS A 223 -3.51 -23.21 -0.35
N ALA A 224 -3.19 -23.72 0.85
CA ALA A 224 -4.02 -24.72 1.53
C ALA A 224 -5.46 -24.22 1.81
N ARG A 225 -5.65 -22.91 1.92
CA ARG A 225 -6.95 -22.30 2.29
C ARG A 225 -7.66 -21.61 1.14
N LEU A 226 -6.91 -20.96 0.26
CA LEU A 226 -7.40 -20.01 -0.73
C LEU A 226 -7.16 -20.49 -2.18
N GLY A 227 -6.39 -21.56 -2.35
CA GLY A 227 -5.93 -22.03 -3.65
C GLY A 227 -4.74 -21.24 -4.19
N ASP A 228 -4.44 -21.46 -5.48
CA ASP A 228 -3.28 -20.84 -6.11
C ASP A 228 -3.46 -19.33 -6.34
N TYR A 229 -2.35 -18.61 -6.37
CA TYR A 229 -2.30 -17.23 -6.82
C TYR A 229 -1.85 -17.15 -8.30
N LYS A 230 -2.40 -16.20 -9.02
CA LYS A 230 -2.13 -16.02 -10.45
C LYS A 230 -0.96 -15.09 -10.72
N PHE A 231 -0.73 -14.13 -9.85
CA PHE A 231 0.28 -13.09 -10.02
C PHE A 231 1.01 -12.81 -8.69
N ILE A 232 2.24 -12.29 -8.84
CA ILE A 232 3.02 -11.71 -7.75
C ILE A 232 3.21 -10.23 -8.07
N THR A 233 3.07 -9.34 -7.09
CA THR A 233 3.39 -7.92 -7.22
C THR A 233 4.38 -7.51 -6.14
N LEU A 234 5.25 -6.56 -6.48
CA LEU A 234 6.27 -6.02 -5.59
C LEU A 234 6.10 -4.50 -5.46
N SER A 235 6.05 -4.01 -4.24
CA SER A 235 6.05 -2.59 -3.87
C SER A 235 6.99 -2.34 -2.70
N GLY A 236 7.22 -1.08 -2.35
CA GLY A 236 7.96 -0.67 -1.16
C GLY A 236 9.14 0.24 -1.45
N GLU A 237 9.79 0.67 -0.37
CA GLU A 237 10.83 1.72 -0.37
C GLU A 237 12.26 1.19 -0.24
N ALA A 238 12.47 -0.11 -0.15
CA ALA A 238 13.78 -0.75 0.02
C ALA A 238 14.63 -0.63 -1.25
N GLU A 239 15.15 0.55 -1.53
CA GLU A 239 15.82 0.87 -2.80
C GLU A 239 17.13 0.10 -3.00
N GLU A 240 17.93 -0.06 -1.94
CA GLU A 240 19.27 -0.67 -2.05
C GLU A 240 19.22 -2.19 -2.27
N THR A 241 18.23 -2.86 -1.68
CA THR A 241 18.11 -4.33 -1.70
C THR A 241 16.88 -4.84 -2.45
N MET A 242 16.15 -3.95 -3.12
CA MET A 242 14.97 -4.31 -3.93
C MET A 242 15.31 -5.29 -5.06
N GLY A 243 16.53 -5.19 -5.60
CA GLY A 243 17.02 -6.11 -6.64
C GLY A 243 17.16 -7.54 -6.15
N GLU A 244 17.58 -7.76 -4.91
CA GLU A 244 17.68 -9.07 -4.27
C GLU A 244 16.29 -9.65 -4.03
N MET A 245 15.36 -8.85 -3.52
CA MET A 245 13.96 -9.25 -3.33
C MET A 245 13.34 -9.68 -4.67
N ARG A 246 13.56 -8.91 -5.75
CA ARG A 246 13.07 -9.26 -7.08
C ARG A 246 13.63 -10.61 -7.54
N ARG A 247 14.96 -10.82 -7.44
CA ARG A 247 15.60 -12.11 -7.81
C ARG A 247 15.06 -13.28 -6.99
N LEU A 248 14.80 -13.06 -5.70
CA LEU A 248 14.18 -14.07 -4.85
C LEU A 248 12.79 -14.44 -5.38
N LEU A 249 11.94 -13.47 -5.68
CA LEU A 249 10.59 -13.71 -6.20
C LEU A 249 10.59 -14.35 -7.58
N GLU A 250 11.51 -13.99 -8.47
CA GLU A 250 11.69 -14.59 -9.81
C GLU A 250 12.14 -16.06 -9.74
N SER A 251 12.97 -16.39 -8.73
CA SER A 251 13.45 -17.73 -8.48
C SER A 251 12.50 -18.58 -7.63
N PHE A 252 11.39 -18.02 -7.19
CA PHE A 252 10.46 -18.68 -6.28
C PHE A 252 9.79 -19.86 -7.01
N PRO A 253 10.00 -21.12 -6.53
CA PRO A 253 9.55 -22.30 -7.23
C PRO A 253 8.05 -22.52 -6.98
N ASP A 254 7.23 -22.06 -7.88
CA ASP A 254 5.88 -22.55 -7.97
C ASP A 254 5.66 -23.19 -9.33
N SER A 255 5.73 -24.51 -9.35
CA SER A 255 5.97 -25.29 -10.56
C SER A 255 4.77 -25.44 -11.49
N GLU A 256 3.55 -25.05 -11.12
CA GLU A 256 2.38 -25.22 -11.99
C GLU A 256 1.55 -23.95 -12.19
N ALA A 257 1.38 -23.13 -11.18
CA ALA A 257 0.91 -21.78 -11.36
C ALA A 257 2.14 -20.87 -11.28
N LYS A 258 2.87 -20.73 -12.37
CA LYS A 258 3.97 -19.76 -12.47
C LYS A 258 3.36 -18.37 -12.23
N GLY A 259 3.21 -18.02 -10.96
CA GLY A 259 2.84 -16.71 -10.53
C GLY A 259 3.77 -15.75 -11.23
N LYS A 260 3.31 -15.18 -12.33
CA LYS A 260 4.13 -14.27 -13.10
C LYS A 260 4.33 -13.04 -12.24
N LEU A 261 5.58 -12.76 -11.89
CA LEU A 261 5.91 -11.48 -11.30
C LEU A 261 5.47 -10.40 -12.29
N VAL A 262 4.38 -9.73 -11.97
CA VAL A 262 3.89 -8.59 -12.75
C VAL A 262 4.66 -7.38 -12.26
N ASN A 263 5.78 -7.15 -12.89
CA ASN A 263 6.53 -5.93 -12.76
C ASN A 263 6.58 -5.29 -14.13
N ASN A 264 5.79 -4.27 -14.31
CA ASN A 264 6.03 -3.35 -15.39
C ASN A 264 7.33 -2.61 -15.04
N ASP A 265 8.42 -2.87 -15.76
CA ASP A 265 9.74 -2.25 -15.52
C ASP A 265 9.68 -0.71 -15.58
N SER A 266 8.61 -0.16 -16.16
CA SER A 266 8.34 1.28 -16.17
C SER A 266 7.78 1.82 -14.85
N ILE A 267 7.43 0.95 -13.88
CA ILE A 267 6.87 1.36 -12.58
C ILE A 267 7.82 0.96 -11.46
N PRO A 268 8.62 1.90 -10.94
CA PRO A 268 9.46 1.61 -9.79
C PRO A 268 8.61 1.19 -8.58
N PRO A 269 8.98 0.14 -7.83
CA PRO A 269 8.24 -0.33 -6.65
C PRO A 269 7.92 0.77 -5.64
N LEU A 270 8.84 1.70 -5.42
CA LEU A 270 8.66 2.88 -4.58
C LEU A 270 7.45 3.75 -4.98
N TYR A 271 7.17 3.86 -6.28
CA TYR A 271 6.09 4.71 -6.79
C TYR A 271 4.81 3.92 -7.13
N ALA A 272 4.80 2.60 -7.00
CA ALA A 272 3.68 1.78 -7.45
C ALA A 272 2.33 2.24 -6.86
N ALA A 273 2.31 2.56 -5.57
CA ALA A 273 1.09 3.04 -4.91
C ALA A 273 0.65 4.43 -5.43
N ALA A 274 1.58 5.37 -5.57
CA ALA A 274 1.28 6.71 -6.10
C ALA A 274 0.81 6.65 -7.57
N PHE A 275 1.38 5.74 -8.38
CA PHE A 275 0.94 5.51 -9.76
C PHE A 275 -0.51 5.03 -9.80
N GLY A 276 -0.87 4.07 -8.97
CA GLY A 276 -2.25 3.60 -8.90
C GLY A 276 -3.23 4.66 -8.40
N ALA A 277 -2.80 5.51 -7.46
CA ALA A 277 -3.57 6.66 -7.03
C ALA A 277 -3.79 7.66 -8.18
N ALA A 278 -2.75 7.99 -8.94
CA ALA A 278 -2.85 8.91 -10.07
C ALA A 278 -3.79 8.36 -11.18
N ARG A 279 -3.74 7.05 -11.44
CA ARG A 279 -4.70 6.40 -12.36
C ARG A 279 -6.14 6.46 -11.84
N ALA A 280 -6.35 6.30 -10.54
CA ALA A 280 -7.66 6.45 -9.93
C ALA A 280 -8.18 7.88 -10.09
N ALA A 281 -7.33 8.87 -9.81
CA ALA A 281 -7.64 10.27 -9.96
C ALA A 281 -8.00 10.62 -11.42
N LYS A 282 -7.22 10.13 -12.39
CA LYS A 282 -7.52 10.31 -13.82
C LYS A 282 -8.84 9.70 -14.23
N ALA A 283 -9.10 8.46 -13.83
CA ALA A 283 -10.36 7.78 -14.17
C ALA A 283 -11.58 8.55 -13.65
N GLN A 284 -11.47 9.14 -12.45
CA GLN A 284 -12.55 9.99 -11.91
C GLN A 284 -12.69 11.30 -12.67
N THR A 285 -11.59 11.91 -13.12
CA THR A 285 -11.62 13.14 -13.91
C THR A 285 -12.25 12.89 -15.27
N ASP A 286 -11.91 11.77 -15.92
CA ASP A 286 -12.39 11.42 -17.26
C ASP A 286 -13.87 11.01 -17.24
N ASP A 287 -14.33 10.31 -16.20
CA ASP A 287 -15.73 9.91 -16.04
C ASP A 287 -16.21 10.00 -14.58
N PRO A 288 -16.66 11.17 -14.14
CA PRO A 288 -17.15 11.39 -12.78
C PRO A 288 -18.40 10.55 -12.41
N LYS A 289 -19.12 10.01 -13.39
CA LYS A 289 -20.36 9.26 -13.14
C LYS A 289 -20.11 7.82 -12.80
N THR A 290 -19.19 7.16 -13.48
CA THR A 290 -18.81 5.76 -13.21
C THR A 290 -18.31 5.56 -11.79
N THR A 291 -17.69 6.58 -11.21
CA THR A 291 -17.13 6.49 -9.86
C THR A 291 -18.19 6.63 -8.76
N ARG A 292 -19.32 7.29 -9.03
CA ARG A 292 -20.42 7.45 -8.04
C ARG A 292 -21.24 6.18 -7.85
N ASP A 293 -21.43 5.39 -8.89
CA ASP A 293 -22.28 4.18 -8.85
C ASP A 293 -21.66 3.01 -8.06
N PHE A 294 -20.34 3.01 -7.88
CA PHE A 294 -19.62 1.97 -7.11
C PHE A 294 -19.55 2.22 -5.60
N LEU A 295 -20.12 3.31 -5.10
CA LEU A 295 -19.91 3.78 -3.72
C LEU A 295 -21.19 4.11 -2.96
N SER A 296 -22.34 3.71 -3.48
CA SER A 296 -23.50 3.60 -2.60
C SER A 296 -23.23 2.47 -1.60
N PHE A 297 -22.56 2.81 -0.49
CA PHE A 297 -22.80 2.05 0.73
C PHE A 297 -24.33 1.96 0.88
N PRO A 298 -24.90 0.77 1.15
CA PRO A 298 -26.29 0.71 1.52
C PRO A 298 -26.50 1.73 2.63
N ASP A 299 -27.51 2.57 2.47
CA ASP A 299 -27.91 3.52 3.51
C ASP A 299 -27.88 2.82 4.87
N PRO A 300 -27.39 3.46 5.93
CA PRO A 300 -27.38 2.85 7.25
C PRO A 300 -28.78 2.33 7.53
N ILE A 301 -28.89 1.04 7.83
CA ILE A 301 -30.15 0.37 8.16
C ILE A 301 -30.85 1.26 9.18
N PRO A 302 -32.06 1.75 8.91
CA PRO A 302 -32.79 2.58 9.86
C PRO A 302 -32.86 1.83 11.19
N GLU A 303 -32.39 2.43 12.27
CA GLU A 303 -32.55 1.85 13.61
C GLU A 303 -34.06 1.63 13.84
N GLU A 304 -34.43 0.38 14.00
CA GLU A 304 -35.84 0.06 14.42
C GLU A 304 -36.11 0.79 15.74
N PRO A 305 -37.24 1.49 15.87
CA PRO A 305 -37.59 2.15 17.09
C PRO A 305 -37.64 1.12 18.22
N ARG A 306 -36.76 1.26 19.22
CA ARG A 306 -36.79 0.42 20.41
C ARG A 306 -38.18 0.53 21.01
N SER A 307 -38.93 -0.56 20.96
CA SER A 307 -40.23 -0.67 21.64
C SER A 307 -40.01 -0.50 23.14
N SER A 308 -40.40 0.65 23.67
CA SER A 308 -40.52 0.89 25.10
C SER A 308 -41.59 -0.01 25.68
N SER A 309 -41.16 -1.00 26.43
CA SER A 309 -42.03 -1.76 27.36
C SER A 309 -41.66 -1.42 28.80
#